data_2ae1cee8a7fd7ea5c818fb8fa9981a5f
#
_entry.id   2ae1cee8a7fd7ea5c818fb8fa9981a5f
#
_cell.length_a   1.000
_cell.length_b   1.000
_cell.length_c   1.000
_cell.angle_alpha   90.00
_cell.angle_beta   90.00
_cell.angle_gamma   90.00
#
_symmetry.space_group_name_H-M   'P 1'
#
loop_
_entity.id
_entity.type
_entity.pdbx_description
1 polymer ?
#
loop_
_entity_poly.entity_id
_entity_poly.type
_entity_poly.pdbx_seq_one_letter_code
_entity_poly.pdbx_strand_id
1 'polypeptide(L)'
;IKIYSKIEPTKLLHVINRLSDITGRDDIIPEDNFIQCATLKMSKDKTFPAHKHITKDRHYTEQIAQESWVVIQGKVRCYLYDIDDKLLATPILTPGDASFTLYGGHTYKILQEDTIVYEYKTGPYEGQKLDKTFINA
;
A
#
# COMPACT_ATOMS: atom_id res chain seq x y z
N ILE A 1 -1.12 10.91 -15.39
CA ILE A 1 -2.07 11.48 -16.37
C ILE A 1 -3.46 11.04 -16.00
N LYS A 2 -4.35 12.00 -15.78
CA LYS A 2 -5.76 11.76 -15.49
C LYS A 2 -6.56 11.95 -16.77
N ILE A 3 -7.40 10.97 -17.09
CA ILE A 3 -8.22 10.97 -18.31
C ILE A 3 -9.68 11.00 -17.90
N TYR A 4 -10.33 12.10 -18.25
CA TYR A 4 -11.72 12.37 -17.90
C TYR A 4 -12.66 12.02 -19.05
N SER A 5 -13.92 11.78 -18.71
CA SER A 5 -14.97 11.57 -19.69
C SER A 5 -15.18 12.83 -20.56
N LYS A 6 -15.44 12.63 -21.82
CA LYS A 6 -15.89 13.73 -22.71
C LYS A 6 -17.39 13.97 -22.61
N ILE A 7 -18.13 13.01 -22.08
CA ILE A 7 -19.59 13.10 -21.89
C ILE A 7 -19.90 13.75 -20.54
N GLU A 8 -19.16 13.37 -19.49
CA GLU A 8 -19.24 13.95 -18.15
C GLU A 8 -17.87 14.51 -17.75
N PRO A 9 -17.54 15.78 -18.12
CA PRO A 9 -16.15 16.27 -18.06
C PRO A 9 -15.49 16.29 -16.70
N THR A 10 -16.24 16.18 -15.60
CA THR A 10 -15.70 16.11 -14.25
C THR A 10 -15.46 14.70 -13.77
N LYS A 11 -15.88 13.68 -14.54
CA LYS A 11 -15.76 12.28 -14.15
C LYS A 11 -14.43 11.72 -14.60
N LEU A 12 -13.57 11.40 -13.63
CA LEU A 12 -12.29 10.73 -13.88
C LEU A 12 -12.56 9.25 -14.23
N LEU A 13 -12.08 8.81 -15.40
CA LEU A 13 -12.28 7.45 -15.87
C LEU A 13 -11.03 6.59 -15.79
N HIS A 14 -9.87 7.18 -16.07
CA HIS A 14 -8.61 6.43 -16.12
C HIS A 14 -7.46 7.24 -15.55
N VAL A 15 -6.49 6.54 -14.97
CA VAL A 15 -5.24 7.14 -14.49
C VAL A 15 -4.08 6.33 -15.08
N ILE A 16 -3.11 7.03 -15.66
CA ILE A 16 -1.86 6.46 -16.13
C ILE A 16 -0.74 7.02 -15.27
N ASN A 17 0.08 6.16 -14.72
CA ASN A 17 1.28 6.57 -13.97
C ASN A 17 2.51 5.92 -14.59
N ARG A 18 3.56 6.73 -14.81
CA ARG A 18 4.79 6.25 -15.42
C ARG A 18 5.89 6.18 -14.38
N LEU A 19 6.77 5.19 -14.54
CA LEU A 19 7.92 5.01 -13.64
C LEU A 19 8.76 6.29 -13.54
N SER A 20 8.97 6.98 -14.66
CA SER A 20 9.78 8.20 -14.70
C SER A 20 9.21 9.36 -13.89
N ASP A 21 7.92 9.31 -13.53
CA ASP A 21 7.27 10.37 -12.77
C ASP A 21 7.31 10.15 -11.26
N ILE A 22 7.83 9.00 -10.81
CA ILE A 22 7.86 8.66 -9.40
C ILE A 22 9.06 9.35 -8.73
N THR A 23 8.77 10.21 -7.76
CA THR A 23 9.81 10.98 -7.05
C THR A 23 9.83 10.75 -5.55
N GLY A 24 8.72 10.34 -4.96
CA GLY A 24 8.57 10.11 -3.53
C GLY A 24 7.28 9.37 -3.27
N ARG A 25 6.57 9.73 -2.21
CA ARG A 25 5.23 9.19 -1.97
C ARG A 25 4.19 10.05 -2.68
N ASP A 26 3.41 9.42 -3.54
CA ASP A 26 2.26 10.04 -4.20
C ASP A 26 1.06 9.09 -4.15
N ASP A 27 -0.07 9.58 -3.67
CA ASP A 27 -1.35 8.88 -3.75
C ASP A 27 -1.95 9.21 -5.11
N ILE A 28 -1.91 8.24 -6.03
CA ILE A 28 -2.25 8.50 -7.44
C ILE A 28 -3.72 8.30 -7.78
N ILE A 29 -4.49 7.72 -6.86
CA ILE A 29 -5.93 7.50 -7.02
C ILE A 29 -6.67 8.32 -5.97
N PRO A 30 -7.73 9.07 -6.35
CA PRO A 30 -8.55 9.79 -5.38
C PRO A 30 -9.14 8.88 -4.30
N GLU A 31 -9.17 9.37 -3.06
CA GLU A 31 -9.47 8.60 -1.85
C GLU A 31 -10.86 7.95 -1.83
N ASP A 32 -11.81 8.46 -2.59
CA ASP A 32 -13.19 7.95 -2.63
C ASP A 32 -13.37 6.74 -3.56
N ASN A 33 -12.31 6.29 -4.21
CA ASN A 33 -12.37 5.10 -5.05
C ASN A 33 -12.10 3.84 -4.22
N PHE A 34 -12.71 2.72 -4.65
CA PHE A 34 -12.49 1.43 -3.99
C PHE A 34 -11.03 0.99 -4.07
N ILE A 35 -10.41 1.08 -5.24
CA ILE A 35 -8.99 0.81 -5.37
C ILE A 35 -8.19 2.04 -4.91
N GLN A 36 -7.20 1.80 -4.09
CA GLN A 36 -6.23 2.80 -3.67
C GLN A 36 -4.86 2.41 -4.18
N CYS A 37 -4.09 3.37 -4.65
CA CYS A 37 -2.73 3.12 -5.11
C CYS A 37 -1.84 4.32 -4.78
N ALA A 38 -0.69 4.03 -4.19
CA ALA A 38 0.37 5.00 -3.97
C ALA A 38 1.65 4.50 -4.65
N THR A 39 2.47 5.44 -5.08
CA THR A 39 3.85 5.15 -5.47
C THR A 39 4.79 5.65 -4.39
N LEU A 40 5.87 4.92 -4.14
CA LEU A 40 6.86 5.28 -3.14
C LEU A 40 8.25 5.08 -3.71
N LYS A 41 9.08 6.13 -3.61
CA LYS A 41 10.52 6.05 -3.86
C LYS A 41 11.22 6.39 -2.55
N MET A 42 12.07 5.48 -2.07
CA MET A 42 12.53 5.48 -0.70
C MET A 42 14.02 5.25 -0.59
N SER A 43 14.61 5.90 0.43
CA SER A 43 16.03 5.77 0.75
C SER A 43 16.31 4.47 1.49
N LYS A 44 17.56 4.02 1.40
CA LYS A 44 18.06 2.88 2.16
C LYS A 44 17.77 3.08 3.66
N ASP A 45 17.45 1.99 4.34
CA ASP A 45 17.13 1.92 5.77
C ASP A 45 15.80 2.56 6.18
N LYS A 46 15.03 3.11 5.24
CA LYS A 46 13.67 3.55 5.51
C LYS A 46 12.84 2.36 6.02
N THR A 47 12.10 2.59 7.09
CA THR A 47 11.17 1.62 7.65
C THR A 47 9.90 2.33 8.09
N PHE A 48 8.91 1.56 8.47
CA PHE A 48 7.59 2.04 8.86
C PHE A 48 7.18 1.42 10.18
N PRO A 49 6.33 2.11 10.99
CA PRO A 49 5.76 1.48 12.17
C PRO A 49 4.97 0.21 11.80
N ALA A 50 5.27 -0.89 12.48
CA ALA A 50 4.52 -2.12 12.27
C ALA A 50 3.05 -1.88 12.63
N HIS A 51 2.14 -2.35 11.79
CA HIS A 51 0.71 -2.15 11.97
C HIS A 51 -0.08 -3.28 11.35
N LYS A 52 -1.35 -3.36 11.73
CA LYS A 52 -2.32 -4.24 11.10
C LYS A 52 -3.60 -3.47 10.82
N HIS A 53 -4.28 -3.85 9.76
CA HIS A 53 -5.54 -3.24 9.39
C HIS A 53 -6.66 -3.76 10.28
N ILE A 54 -7.64 -2.91 10.55
CA ILE A 54 -8.80 -3.24 11.38
C ILE A 54 -10.00 -3.55 10.50
N THR A 55 -10.87 -4.44 11.01
CA THR A 55 -12.12 -4.78 10.34
C THR A 55 -13.03 -3.56 10.30
N LYS A 56 -13.59 -3.29 9.13
CA LYS A 56 -14.53 -2.19 8.91
C LYS A 56 -15.91 -2.77 8.67
N ASP A 57 -16.89 -2.23 9.37
CA ASP A 57 -18.30 -2.54 9.13
C ASP A 57 -18.84 -1.59 8.05
N ARG A 58 -19.13 -2.12 6.87
CA ARG A 58 -19.67 -1.34 5.76
C ARG A 58 -20.93 -1.98 5.23
N HIS A 59 -22.06 -1.30 5.50
CA HIS A 59 -23.37 -1.75 5.07
C HIS A 59 -23.70 -3.15 5.63
N TYR A 60 -23.51 -4.19 4.84
CA TYR A 60 -23.92 -5.55 5.19
C TYR A 60 -22.75 -6.53 5.36
N THR A 61 -21.51 -6.05 5.24
CA THR A 61 -20.32 -6.92 5.32
C THR A 61 -19.24 -6.27 6.16
N GLU A 62 -18.60 -7.08 7.00
CA GLU A 62 -17.36 -6.68 7.65
C GLU A 62 -16.24 -6.68 6.62
N GLN A 63 -15.46 -5.60 6.60
CA GLN A 63 -14.35 -5.45 5.66
C GLN A 63 -13.10 -5.02 6.41
N ILE A 64 -11.98 -5.58 5.98
CA ILE A 64 -10.65 -5.17 6.42
C ILE A 64 -9.87 -4.73 5.18
N ALA A 65 -9.09 -3.68 5.32
CA ALA A 65 -8.24 -3.27 4.22
C ALA A 65 -7.17 -4.35 3.95
N GLN A 66 -7.05 -4.72 2.69
CA GLN A 66 -5.99 -5.60 2.22
C GLN A 66 -5.02 -4.77 1.41
N GLU A 67 -3.74 -5.10 1.50
CA GLU A 67 -2.68 -4.25 0.95
C GLU A 67 -1.65 -5.10 0.23
N SER A 68 -1.13 -4.56 -0.87
CA SER A 68 -0.05 -5.17 -1.65
C SER A 68 1.06 -4.17 -1.91
N TRP A 69 2.31 -4.62 -1.80
CA TRP A 69 3.48 -3.93 -2.32
C TRP A 69 4.05 -4.71 -3.50
N VAL A 70 4.28 -4.02 -4.61
CA VAL A 70 4.94 -4.57 -5.81
C VAL A 70 6.26 -3.84 -5.98
N VAL A 71 7.37 -4.56 -5.89
CA VAL A 71 8.71 -3.98 -6.05
C VAL A 71 9.01 -3.80 -7.53
N ILE A 72 9.26 -2.56 -7.92
CA ILE A 72 9.62 -2.18 -9.29
C ILE A 72 11.13 -2.06 -9.43
N GLN A 73 11.79 -1.56 -8.39
CA GLN A 73 13.24 -1.31 -8.37
C GLN A 73 13.72 -1.44 -6.93
N GLY A 74 14.95 -1.93 -6.76
CA GLY A 74 15.57 -1.99 -5.45
C GLY A 74 15.29 -3.28 -4.68
N LYS A 75 15.21 -3.19 -3.36
CA LYS A 75 15.11 -4.36 -2.49
C LYS A 75 14.39 -3.99 -1.20
N VAL A 76 13.47 -4.85 -0.78
CA VAL A 76 12.63 -4.65 0.42
C VAL A 76 12.66 -5.91 1.28
N ARG A 77 12.85 -5.76 2.59
CA ARG A 77 12.56 -6.84 3.55
C ARG A 77 11.17 -6.61 4.14
N CYS A 78 10.34 -7.62 4.07
CA CYS A 78 9.04 -7.61 4.72
C CYS A 78 9.18 -8.20 6.14
N TYR A 79 8.37 -7.69 7.07
CA TYR A 79 8.18 -8.29 8.40
C TYR A 79 6.69 -8.60 8.51
N LEU A 80 6.37 -9.88 8.51
CA LEU A 80 4.99 -10.36 8.44
C LEU A 80 4.59 -10.98 9.76
N TYR A 81 3.47 -10.53 10.32
CA TYR A 81 3.02 -10.90 11.67
C TYR A 81 1.71 -11.70 11.60
N ASP A 82 1.59 -12.64 12.55
CA ASP A 82 0.38 -13.42 12.73
C ASP A 82 -0.74 -12.57 13.37
N ILE A 83 -1.92 -13.14 13.47
CA ILE A 83 -3.08 -12.48 14.09
C ILE A 83 -2.90 -12.21 15.58
N ASP A 84 -1.97 -12.91 16.24
CA ASP A 84 -1.56 -12.67 17.64
C ASP A 84 -0.34 -11.74 17.77
N ASP A 85 0.02 -11.03 16.68
CA ASP A 85 1.12 -10.08 16.58
C ASP A 85 2.52 -10.69 16.69
N LYS A 86 2.65 -12.01 16.56
CA LYS A 86 3.95 -12.69 16.52
C LYS A 86 4.52 -12.71 15.12
N LEU A 87 5.84 -12.52 15.01
CA LEU A 87 6.52 -12.53 13.72
C LEU A 87 6.49 -13.91 13.08
N LEU A 88 6.02 -14.00 11.84
CA LEU A 88 5.94 -15.25 11.07
C LEU A 88 7.10 -15.42 10.10
N ALA A 89 7.45 -14.36 9.38
CA ALA A 89 8.42 -14.42 8.29
C ALA A 89 9.01 -13.06 7.98
N THR A 90 10.22 -13.05 7.40
CA THR A 90 10.92 -11.84 6.99
C THR A 90 11.48 -11.97 5.57
N PRO A 91 10.64 -12.23 4.56
CA PRO A 91 11.13 -12.43 3.20
C PRO A 91 11.71 -11.15 2.61
N ILE A 92 12.67 -11.33 1.70
CA ILE A 92 13.26 -10.25 0.90
C ILE A 92 12.60 -10.28 -0.48
N LEU A 93 12.14 -9.12 -0.91
CA LEU A 93 11.54 -8.91 -2.23
C LEU A 93 12.50 -8.14 -3.13
N THR A 94 12.59 -8.57 -4.39
CA THR A 94 13.36 -7.93 -5.45
C THR A 94 12.44 -7.58 -6.62
N PRO A 95 12.92 -6.85 -7.65
CA PRO A 95 12.04 -6.38 -8.73
C PRO A 95 11.18 -7.48 -9.35
N GLY A 96 9.87 -7.21 -9.44
CA GLY A 96 8.87 -8.16 -9.92
C GLY A 96 8.18 -8.95 -8.82
N ASP A 97 8.76 -8.97 -7.61
CA ASP A 97 8.14 -9.64 -6.47
C ASP A 97 7.06 -8.76 -5.83
N ALA A 98 6.08 -9.40 -5.22
CA ALA A 98 5.00 -8.69 -4.53
C ALA A 98 4.66 -9.35 -3.20
N SER A 99 4.25 -8.54 -2.23
CA SER A 99 3.64 -9.01 -0.99
C SER A 99 2.16 -8.66 -0.99
N PHE A 100 1.37 -9.50 -0.35
CA PHE A 100 -0.05 -9.26 -0.13
C PHE A 100 -0.36 -9.58 1.33
N THR A 101 -0.91 -8.62 2.05
CA THR A 101 -1.39 -8.83 3.41
C THR A 101 -2.91 -8.90 3.39
N LEU A 102 -3.44 -10.06 3.66
CA LEU A 102 -4.89 -10.32 3.70
C LEU A 102 -5.45 -10.10 5.11
N TYR A 103 -4.72 -10.57 6.11
CA TYR A 103 -4.96 -10.41 7.53
C TYR A 103 -3.62 -10.34 8.25
N GLY A 104 -3.62 -9.85 9.48
CA GLY A 104 -2.42 -9.73 10.29
C GLY A 104 -1.66 -8.44 10.03
N GLY A 105 -0.50 -8.34 10.65
CA GLY A 105 0.31 -7.14 10.59
C GLY A 105 1.49 -7.26 9.64
N HIS A 106 2.01 -6.12 9.26
CA HIS A 106 3.20 -6.04 8.44
C HIS A 106 3.96 -4.75 8.67
N THR A 107 5.23 -4.78 8.31
CA THR A 107 6.04 -3.59 8.07
C THR A 107 7.12 -3.94 7.07
N TYR A 108 7.87 -2.95 6.65
CA TYR A 108 8.88 -3.08 5.62
C TYR A 108 10.15 -2.34 6.01
N LYS A 109 11.28 -2.84 5.56
CA LYS A 109 12.55 -2.13 5.60
C LYS A 109 13.15 -2.06 4.20
N ILE A 110 13.55 -0.88 3.79
CA ILE A 110 14.16 -0.65 2.49
C ILE A 110 15.64 -0.96 2.56
N LEU A 111 16.11 -1.88 1.72
CA LEU A 111 17.49 -2.37 1.76
C LEU A 111 18.42 -1.71 0.75
N GLN A 112 17.88 -1.00 -0.23
CA GLN A 112 18.67 -0.29 -1.24
C GLN A 112 18.17 1.13 -1.43
N GLU A 113 19.09 2.03 -1.78
CA GLU A 113 18.75 3.41 -2.15
C GLU A 113 17.87 3.41 -3.39
N ASP A 114 16.96 4.40 -3.48
CA ASP A 114 16.05 4.58 -4.60
C ASP A 114 15.14 3.38 -4.88
N THR A 115 14.78 2.63 -3.85
CA THR A 115 13.79 1.56 -3.99
C THR A 115 12.43 2.14 -4.35
N ILE A 116 11.79 1.56 -5.36
CA ILE A 116 10.49 2.00 -5.87
C ILE A 116 9.50 0.85 -5.77
N VAL A 117 8.35 1.13 -5.17
CA VAL A 117 7.24 0.18 -5.08
C VAL A 117 5.94 0.86 -5.50
N TYR A 118 5.02 0.07 -6.03
CA TYR A 118 3.60 0.41 -6.05
C TYR A 118 2.93 -0.20 -4.83
N GLU A 119 2.19 0.62 -4.11
CA GLU A 119 1.37 0.18 -3.00
C GLU A 119 -0.10 0.25 -3.41
N TYR A 120 -0.74 -0.91 -3.41
CA TYR A 120 -2.18 -1.02 -3.65
C TYR A 120 -2.85 -1.41 -2.35
N LYS A 121 -4.01 -0.84 -2.08
CA LYS A 121 -4.85 -1.33 -1.01
C LYS A 121 -6.32 -1.10 -1.32
N THR A 122 -7.18 -1.87 -0.65
CA THR A 122 -8.61 -1.70 -0.79
C THR A 122 -9.07 -0.46 -0.04
N GLY A 123 -9.99 0.27 -0.64
CA GLY A 123 -10.56 1.49 -0.06
C GLY A 123 -12.07 1.39 0.03
N PRO A 124 -12.73 2.54 0.15
CA PRO A 124 -12.18 3.89 0.28
C PRO A 124 -11.38 4.09 1.56
N TYR A 125 -10.43 5.03 1.53
CA TYR A 125 -9.62 5.36 2.71
C TYR A 125 -10.33 6.41 3.56
N GLU A 126 -10.57 6.09 4.82
CA GLU A 126 -11.32 6.94 5.75
C GLU A 126 -10.45 7.49 6.89
N GLY A 127 -9.14 7.49 6.68
CA GLY A 127 -8.18 7.94 7.67
C GLY A 127 -7.53 6.78 8.42
N GLN A 128 -6.36 7.05 8.99
CA GLN A 128 -5.54 6.05 9.65
C GLN A 128 -6.24 5.36 10.81
N LYS A 129 -7.03 6.11 11.61
CA LYS A 129 -7.74 5.57 12.76
C LYS A 129 -8.79 4.51 12.40
N LEU A 130 -9.39 4.63 11.22
CA LEU A 130 -10.41 3.69 10.75
C LEU A 130 -9.84 2.57 9.89
N ASP A 131 -8.56 2.65 9.54
CA ASP A 131 -7.89 1.70 8.66
C ASP A 131 -7.04 0.68 9.41
N LYS A 132 -6.27 1.12 10.39
CA LYS A 132 -5.26 0.28 11.01
C LYS A 132 -5.03 0.60 12.48
N THR A 133 -4.43 -0.37 13.17
CA THR A 133 -3.87 -0.21 14.51
C THR A 133 -2.41 -0.65 14.49
N PHE A 134 -1.59 -0.03 15.34
CA PHE A 134 -0.16 -0.32 15.36
C PHE A 134 0.15 -1.52 16.25
N ILE A 135 1.16 -2.26 15.85
CA ILE A 135 1.70 -3.39 16.59
C ILE A 135 2.85 -2.89 17.44
N ASN A 136 2.80 -3.24 18.72
CA ASN A 136 3.88 -2.93 19.65
C ASN A 136 4.93 -4.04 19.54
N ALA A 137 5.84 -3.89 18.59
CA ALA A 137 6.85 -4.90 18.25
C ALA A 137 8.26 -4.41 18.52
#